data_2564fb7c4bf2959672dc226a9d27f173
#
_entry.id   2564fb7c4bf2959672dc226a9d27f173
#
_cell.length_a   1.000
_cell.length_b   1.000
_cell.length_c   1.000
_cell.angle_alpha   90.00
_cell.angle_beta   90.00
_cell.angle_gamma   90.00
#
_symmetry.space_group_name_H-M   'P 1'
#
loop_
_entity.id
_entity.type
_entity.pdbx_description
1 polymer ?
#
loop_
_entity_poly.entity_id
_entity_poly.type
_entity_poly.pdbx_seq_one_letter_code
_entity_poly.pdbx_strand_id
1 'polypeptide(L)' 'MIWCVEDDASIRYIEVYALQSTGIEARGFEDGTSFWEALNSGEKPELAVIDVMLPLSE' A
#
# COMPACT_ATOMS: atom_id res chain seq x y z
N MET A 1 -11.24 -0.64 -3.86
CA MET A 1 -9.89 -0.06 -3.76
C MET A 1 -9.02 -0.94 -2.88
N ILE A 2 -7.88 -1.33 -3.39
CA ILE A 2 -6.90 -2.11 -2.63
C ILE A 2 -5.72 -1.19 -2.31
N TRP A 3 -5.27 -1.21 -1.07
CA TRP A 3 -4.12 -0.41 -0.66
C TRP A 3 -2.93 -1.33 -0.47
N CYS A 4 -1.77 -0.90 -0.98
CA CYS A 4 -0.53 -1.66 -0.85
C CYS A 4 0.46 -0.83 -0.06
N VAL A 5 1.00 -1.40 1.00
CA VAL A 5 2.03 -0.74 1.79
C VAL A 5 3.35 -1.44 1.49
N GLU A 6 4.24 -0.73 0.86
CA GLU A 6 5.51 -1.29 0.41
C GLU A 6 6.56 -0.17 0.45
N ASP A 7 7.65 -0.41 1.15
CA ASP A 7 8.67 0.63 1.32
C ASP A 7 9.57 0.78 0.08
N ASP A 8 9.68 -0.24 -0.74
CA ASP A 8 10.48 -0.14 -1.96
C ASP A 8 9.64 0.45 -3.08
N ALA A 9 10.08 1.59 -3.60
CA ALA A 9 9.30 2.31 -4.60
C ALA A 9 9.08 1.50 -5.87
N SER A 10 10.10 0.76 -6.31
CA SER A 10 10.00 -0.04 -7.52
C SER A 10 9.00 -1.16 -7.36
N ILE A 11 9.06 -1.84 -6.22
CA ILE A 11 8.15 -2.95 -5.96
C ILE A 11 6.74 -2.42 -5.77
N ARG A 12 6.59 -1.30 -5.07
CA ARG A 12 5.28 -0.70 -4.87
C ARG A 12 4.64 -0.33 -6.22
N TYR A 13 5.44 0.24 -7.12
CA TYR A 13 4.94 0.60 -8.43
C TYR A 13 4.45 -0.64 -9.19
N ILE A 14 5.22 -1.72 -9.12
CA ILE A 14 4.86 -2.95 -9.83
C ILE A 14 3.57 -3.53 -9.26
N GLU A 15 3.42 -3.53 -7.94
CA GLU A 15 2.22 -4.08 -7.31
C GLU A 15 0.99 -3.28 -7.71
N VAL A 16 1.08 -1.96 -7.62
CA VAL A 16 -0.06 -1.11 -7.96
C VAL A 16 -0.39 -1.24 -9.44
N TYR A 17 0.64 -1.25 -10.28
CA TYR A 17 0.44 -1.37 -11.71
C TYR A 17 -0.25 -2.69 -12.07
N ALA A 18 0.20 -3.78 -11.44
CA ALA A 18 -0.38 -5.09 -11.73
C ALA A 18 -1.85 -5.14 -11.37
N LEU A 19 -2.21 -4.55 -10.24
CA LEU A 19 -3.62 -4.51 -9.84
C LEU A 19 -4.44 -3.64 -10.77
N GLN A 20 -3.92 -2.45 -11.11
CA GLN A 20 -4.64 -1.54 -11.97
C GLN A 20 -4.82 -2.11 -13.38
N SER A 21 -3.86 -2.89 -13.84
CA SER A 21 -3.95 -3.45 -15.19
C SER A 21 -5.02 -4.51 -15.30
N THR A 22 -5.50 -5.04 -14.19
CA THR A 22 -6.62 -5.99 -14.20
C THR A 22 -7.94 -5.31 -13.91
N GLY A 23 -7.96 -3.97 -13.86
CA GLY A 23 -9.19 -3.23 -13.62
C GLY A 23 -9.49 -2.99 -12.15
N ILE A 24 -8.57 -3.32 -11.26
CA ILE A 24 -8.75 -3.12 -9.83
C ILE A 24 -8.16 -1.77 -9.44
N GLU A 25 -8.93 -0.98 -8.71
CA GLU A 25 -8.38 0.28 -8.20
C GLU A 25 -7.40 -0.02 -7.08
N ALA A 26 -6.23 0.58 -7.16
CA ALA A 26 -5.17 0.33 -6.20
C ALA A 26 -4.43 1.61 -5.90
N ARG A 27 -3.90 1.68 -4.69
CA ARG A 27 -3.13 2.82 -4.22
C ARG A 27 -1.96 2.31 -3.39
N GLY A 28 -0.80 2.93 -3.57
CA GLY A 28 0.39 2.51 -2.85
C GLY A 28 0.77 3.50 -1.77
N PHE A 29 1.34 2.99 -0.69
CA PHE A 29 1.86 3.80 0.42
C PHE A 29 3.29 3.34 0.69
N GLU A 30 4.14 4.30 1.00
CA GLU A 30 5.54 3.96 1.19
C GLU A 30 5.85 3.48 2.60
N ASP A 31 4.96 3.76 3.56
CA ASP A 31 5.20 3.34 4.93
C ASP A 31 3.88 3.26 5.68
N GLY A 32 3.97 2.78 6.93
CA GLY A 32 2.78 2.65 7.76
C GLY A 32 2.20 3.97 8.20
N THR A 33 3.04 5.00 8.29
CA THR A 33 2.56 6.31 8.73
C THR A 33 1.59 6.90 7.71
N SER A 34 1.97 6.92 6.43
CA SER A 34 1.09 7.46 5.42
C SER A 34 -0.17 6.61 5.27
N PHE A 35 -0.05 5.30 5.41
CA PHE A 35 -1.20 4.40 5.40
C PHE A 35 -2.15 4.74 6.54
N TRP A 36 -1.61 4.92 7.73
CA TRP A 36 -2.40 5.24 8.91
C TRP A 36 -3.08 6.59 8.77
N GLU A 37 -2.37 7.57 8.22
CA GLU A 37 -2.95 8.88 8.01
C GLU A 37 -4.12 8.83 7.05
N ALA A 38 -4.01 8.03 6.01
CA ALA A 38 -5.12 7.88 5.07
C ALA A 38 -6.33 7.23 5.73
N LEU A 39 -6.10 6.23 6.57
CA LEU A 39 -7.20 5.61 7.31
C LEU A 39 -7.88 6.63 8.23
N ASN A 40 -7.09 7.47 8.88
CA ASN A 40 -7.64 8.46 9.80
C ASN A 40 -8.36 9.58 9.09
N SER A 41 -8.12 9.75 7.80
CA SER A 41 -8.82 10.78 7.04
C SER A 41 -10.24 10.34 6.63
N GLY A 42 -10.59 9.11 6.93
CA GLY A 42 -11.91 8.59 6.61
C GLY A 42 -11.95 7.68 5.40
N GLU A 43 -10.83 7.54 4.70
CA GLU A 43 -10.76 6.63 3.57
C GLU A 43 -10.61 5.21 4.07
N LYS A 44 -11.21 4.26 3.37
CA LYS A 44 -11.15 2.86 3.77
C LYS A 44 -10.96 1.98 2.55
N PRO A 45 -9.94 1.14 2.56
CA PRO A 45 -9.77 0.17 1.49
C PRO A 45 -10.63 -1.05 1.77
N GLU A 46 -10.93 -1.80 0.74
CA GLU A 46 -11.57 -3.10 0.92
C GLU A 46 -10.57 -4.15 1.35
N LEU A 47 -9.31 -3.94 1.00
CA LEU A 47 -8.24 -4.86 1.32
C LEU A 47 -6.94 -4.10 1.39
N ALA A 48 -6.10 -4.45 2.35
CA ALA A 48 -4.78 -3.88 2.46
C ALA A 48 -3.75 -4.99 2.35
N VAL A 49 -2.79 -4.81 1.44
CA VAL A 49 -1.68 -5.73 1.29
C VAL A 49 -0.48 -5.05 1.90
N ILE A 50 0.04 -5.62 2.97
CA ILE A 50 1.17 -5.04 3.67
C ILE A 50 2.38 -5.93 3.44
N ASP A 51 3.26 -5.46 2.58
CA ASP A 51 4.46 -6.20 2.23
C ASP A 51 5.65 -5.34 2.58
N VAL A 52 5.86 -5.19 3.86
CA VAL A 52 6.91 -4.34 4.36
C VAL A 52 7.96 -5.22 5.02
N MET A 53 9.14 -5.20 4.41
CA MET A 53 10.27 -5.86 5.05
C MET A 53 10.83 -4.90 6.08
N LEU A 54 10.11 -4.78 7.17
CA LEU A 54 10.56 -3.92 8.24
C LEU A 54 11.72 -4.60 8.93
N PRO A 55 12.85 -3.92 9.04
CA PRO A 55 13.87 -4.45 9.92
C PRO A 55 13.26 -4.45 11.30
N LEU A 56 13.31 -5.59 11.92
CA LEU A 56 12.87 -5.67 13.29
C LEU A 56 13.79 -4.80 14.11
N SER A 57 13.27 -3.69 14.54
CA SER A 57 14.09 -2.86 15.41
C SER A 57 13.93 -3.41 16.80
N GLU A 58 15.03 -3.58 17.41
CA GLU A 58 15.04 -4.07 18.80
C GLU A 58 15.05 -2.92 19.75
#